data_f5e063d70d918c3053d2a5567914176d
#
_entry.id   f5e063d70d918c3053d2a5567914176d
#
_cell.length_a   1.000
_cell.length_b   1.000
_cell.length_c   1.000
_cell.angle_alpha   90.00
_cell.angle_beta   90.00
_cell.angle_gamma   90.00
#
_symmetry.space_group_name_H-M   'P 1'
#
loop_
_entity.id
_entity.type
_entity.pdbx_description
1 polymer ?
#
loop_
_entity_poly.entity_id
_entity_poly.type
_entity_poly.pdbx_seq_one_letter_code
_entity_poly.pdbx_strand_id
1 'polypeptide(L)'
;IVDHSIFGSGAKAIVPEGKDEFYIAYLNSVVALMYLGALSPTLNYESGHIASLPVIVSDNDRISNIVKENIKISKRDWDSFETSWDFQRHPLLQHAVFTPQMVAKEEANGYLTINGIADAYRHWEQVCNERFNQLKANEEELNRIFIDIYGLQDELTPEVADKDVTVRKADLGRDIRSFISYAVGCMFGRYSLDVDGLAYAGGEWDSSKYASFAADKDNIIPICDDEYFEDDIVGLFVEFVKTVYGADTLDKNLKFIADALGGKGQPKDVIRNYFLNEFYSDHCKIYQKRPIYWLFDSGKKNGFKALIYMHRYQPDTIARIRTDYVHEQQARYRTAIAD
;
A
#
# COMPACT_ATOMS: atom_id res chain seq x y z
N ILE A 1 3.93 4.81 -18.68
CA ILE A 1 4.82 5.97 -18.72
C ILE A 1 5.74 5.84 -17.53
N VAL A 2 7.02 5.85 -17.79
CA VAL A 2 8.03 5.73 -16.73
C VAL A 2 8.72 7.08 -16.67
N ASP A 3 8.41 7.85 -15.63
CA ASP A 3 9.04 9.13 -15.38
C ASP A 3 10.20 8.90 -14.41
N HIS A 4 11.39 9.41 -14.76
CA HIS A 4 12.62 9.30 -13.94
C HIS A 4 13.07 7.88 -13.56
N SER A 5 12.79 6.85 -14.38
CA SER A 5 13.19 5.47 -14.08
C SER A 5 14.48 5.06 -14.78
N ILE A 6 15.27 4.23 -14.09
CA ILE A 6 16.46 3.59 -14.64
C ILE A 6 16.06 2.21 -15.18
N PHE A 7 16.38 1.96 -16.46
CA PHE A 7 16.05 0.69 -17.12
C PHE A 7 17.21 -0.31 -16.98
N GLY A 8 16.87 -1.56 -16.67
CA GLY A 8 17.79 -2.67 -16.83
C GLY A 8 17.86 -3.15 -18.28
N SER A 9 18.85 -3.98 -18.61
CA SER A 9 19.04 -4.55 -19.96
C SER A 9 17.86 -5.39 -20.47
N GLY A 10 17.00 -5.89 -19.58
CA GLY A 10 15.78 -6.64 -19.91
C GLY A 10 14.58 -5.78 -20.30
N ALA A 11 14.61 -4.47 -20.01
CA ALA A 11 13.54 -3.56 -20.35
C ALA A 11 13.78 -2.96 -21.76
N LYS A 12 12.71 -2.93 -22.55
CA LYS A 12 12.73 -2.27 -23.87
C LYS A 12 11.94 -0.97 -23.74
N ALA A 13 12.53 0.13 -24.19
CA ALA A 13 11.89 1.44 -24.20
C ALA A 13 11.55 1.84 -25.64
N ILE A 14 10.39 2.43 -25.80
CA ILE A 14 9.96 3.09 -27.04
C ILE A 14 9.94 4.59 -26.73
N VAL A 15 10.64 5.35 -27.56
CA VAL A 15 10.66 6.82 -27.46
C VAL A 15 10.01 7.36 -28.73
N PRO A 16 8.70 7.61 -28.75
CA PRO A 16 8.02 8.14 -29.92
C PRO A 16 8.36 9.62 -30.12
N GLU A 17 8.43 10.05 -31.36
CA GLU A 17 8.52 11.48 -31.70
C GLU A 17 7.11 12.09 -31.74
N GLY A 18 6.53 12.34 -30.59
CA GLY A 18 5.12 12.73 -30.42
C GLY A 18 4.15 11.54 -30.50
N LYS A 19 2.86 11.80 -30.23
CA LYS A 19 1.77 10.80 -30.21
C LYS A 19 1.96 9.69 -29.19
N ASP A 20 2.56 10.03 -28.06
CA ASP A 20 2.86 9.11 -26.96
C ASP A 20 1.62 8.33 -26.51
N GLU A 21 0.48 9.04 -26.36
CA GLU A 21 -0.79 8.43 -25.98
C GLU A 21 -1.26 7.38 -27.00
N PHE A 22 -1.10 7.65 -28.30
CA PHE A 22 -1.47 6.69 -29.34
C PHE A 22 -0.66 5.42 -29.22
N TYR A 23 0.66 5.50 -29.05
CA TYR A 23 1.52 4.33 -28.93
C TYR A 23 1.26 3.56 -27.64
N ILE A 24 0.97 4.24 -26.54
CA ILE A 24 0.58 3.58 -25.28
C ILE A 24 -0.73 2.79 -25.50
N ALA A 25 -1.74 3.40 -26.13
CA ALA A 25 -3.00 2.73 -26.39
C ALA A 25 -2.82 1.53 -27.32
N TYR A 26 -2.12 1.72 -28.43
CA TYR A 26 -1.89 0.67 -29.42
C TYR A 26 -1.17 -0.54 -28.84
N LEU A 27 -0.06 -0.32 -28.13
CA LEU A 27 0.76 -1.39 -27.57
C LEU A 27 0.07 -2.19 -26.46
N ASN A 28 -0.94 -1.61 -25.81
CA ASN A 28 -1.78 -2.30 -24.82
C ASN A 28 -3.07 -2.87 -25.43
N SER A 29 -3.32 -2.66 -26.72
CA SER A 29 -4.55 -3.15 -27.37
C SER A 29 -4.46 -4.64 -27.70
N VAL A 30 -5.63 -5.30 -27.76
CA VAL A 30 -5.75 -6.70 -28.20
C VAL A 30 -5.18 -6.92 -29.60
N VAL A 31 -5.21 -5.90 -30.47
CA VAL A 31 -4.65 -5.95 -31.83
C VAL A 31 -3.12 -6.09 -31.78
N ALA A 32 -2.43 -5.25 -31.01
CA ALA A 32 -0.97 -5.37 -30.86
C ALA A 32 -0.58 -6.68 -30.18
N LEU A 33 -1.33 -7.12 -29.18
CA LEU A 33 -1.09 -8.41 -28.51
C LEU A 33 -1.24 -9.61 -29.46
N MET A 34 -2.22 -9.57 -30.37
CA MET A 34 -2.38 -10.60 -31.41
C MET A 34 -1.14 -10.66 -32.32
N TYR A 35 -0.67 -9.52 -32.84
CA TYR A 35 0.53 -9.49 -33.68
C TYR A 35 1.80 -9.92 -32.93
N LEU A 36 1.97 -9.47 -31.69
CA LEU A 36 3.12 -9.87 -30.87
C LEU A 36 3.11 -11.36 -30.57
N GLY A 37 1.94 -11.96 -30.29
CA GLY A 37 1.80 -13.40 -30.10
C GLY A 37 2.16 -14.22 -31.35
N ALA A 38 1.88 -13.69 -32.54
CA ALA A 38 2.29 -14.31 -33.82
C ALA A 38 3.81 -14.16 -34.10
N LEU A 39 4.40 -13.02 -33.72
CA LEU A 39 5.82 -12.75 -33.94
C LEU A 39 6.74 -13.44 -32.93
N SER A 40 6.29 -13.62 -31.70
CA SER A 40 7.06 -14.25 -30.64
C SER A 40 6.14 -15.04 -29.69
N PRO A 41 6.23 -16.37 -29.67
CA PRO A 41 5.43 -17.22 -28.76
C PRO A 41 5.95 -17.19 -27.33
N THR A 42 6.95 -16.36 -27.00
CA THR A 42 7.54 -16.22 -25.68
C THR A 42 7.02 -14.97 -24.96
N LEU A 43 7.19 -14.92 -23.63
CA LEU A 43 6.82 -13.76 -22.82
C LEU A 43 7.79 -12.56 -22.99
N ASN A 44 8.90 -12.74 -23.67
CA ASN A 44 9.92 -11.71 -23.88
C ASN A 44 9.88 -11.20 -25.33
N TYR A 45 9.57 -9.93 -25.49
CA TYR A 45 9.61 -9.28 -26.80
C TYR A 45 10.95 -8.57 -27.01
N GLU A 46 11.62 -8.90 -28.11
CA GLU A 46 12.81 -8.17 -28.53
C GLU A 46 12.43 -6.88 -29.25
N SER A 47 13.36 -5.92 -29.31
CA SER A 47 13.13 -4.64 -30.00
C SER A 47 12.71 -4.82 -31.45
N GLY A 48 13.24 -5.88 -32.12
CA GLY A 48 12.88 -6.23 -33.51
C GLY A 48 11.41 -6.65 -33.64
N HIS A 49 10.85 -7.40 -32.69
CA HIS A 49 9.43 -7.78 -32.70
C HIS A 49 8.54 -6.56 -32.60
N ILE A 50 8.87 -5.64 -31.67
CA ILE A 50 8.13 -4.39 -31.48
C ILE A 50 8.21 -3.49 -32.71
N ALA A 51 9.41 -3.37 -33.33
CA ALA A 51 9.62 -2.58 -34.52
C ALA A 51 8.91 -3.15 -35.77
N SER A 52 8.56 -4.44 -35.77
CA SER A 52 7.85 -5.11 -36.85
C SER A 52 6.33 -5.01 -36.74
N LEU A 53 5.80 -4.41 -35.70
CA LEU A 53 4.36 -4.23 -35.54
C LEU A 53 3.80 -3.30 -36.64
N PRO A 54 2.70 -3.69 -37.31
CA PRO A 54 2.07 -2.82 -38.29
C PRO A 54 1.36 -1.67 -37.55
N VAL A 55 1.73 -0.42 -37.78
CA VAL A 55 1.15 0.75 -37.11
C VAL A 55 0.34 1.57 -38.11
N ILE A 56 -0.97 1.66 -37.92
CA ILE A 56 -1.86 2.56 -38.66
C ILE A 56 -2.16 3.75 -37.74
N VAL A 57 -1.42 4.83 -37.94
CA VAL A 57 -1.56 6.04 -37.11
C VAL A 57 -2.89 6.71 -37.39
N SER A 58 -3.63 7.01 -36.34
CA SER A 58 -4.87 7.78 -36.38
C SER A 58 -4.77 8.99 -35.47
N ASP A 59 -5.18 10.16 -36.00
CA ASP A 59 -5.34 11.37 -35.20
C ASP A 59 -6.76 11.37 -34.59
N ASN A 60 -6.89 10.74 -33.43
CA ASN A 60 -8.15 10.60 -32.73
C ASN A 60 -8.00 11.12 -31.29
N ASP A 61 -8.52 12.31 -31.05
CA ASP A 61 -8.50 12.95 -29.71
C ASP A 61 -9.14 12.06 -28.61
N ARG A 62 -10.06 11.19 -28.99
CA ARG A 62 -10.68 10.23 -28.05
C ARG A 62 -9.67 9.26 -27.47
N ILE A 63 -8.74 8.74 -28.31
CA ILE A 63 -7.64 7.89 -27.83
C ILE A 63 -6.80 8.63 -26.79
N SER A 64 -6.34 9.84 -27.11
CA SER A 64 -5.54 10.64 -26.18
C SER A 64 -6.23 10.92 -24.87
N ASN A 65 -7.53 11.23 -24.90
CA ASN A 65 -8.31 11.51 -23.68
C ASN A 65 -8.47 10.27 -22.81
N ILE A 66 -8.80 9.11 -23.40
CA ILE A 66 -8.92 7.84 -22.67
C ILE A 66 -7.57 7.46 -22.05
N VAL A 67 -6.47 7.55 -22.79
CA VAL A 67 -5.15 7.20 -22.28
C VAL A 67 -4.74 8.11 -21.11
N LYS A 68 -4.97 9.42 -21.21
CA LYS A 68 -4.68 10.34 -20.10
C LYS A 68 -5.49 10.00 -18.84
N GLU A 69 -6.73 9.57 -19.01
CA GLU A 69 -7.55 9.09 -17.90
C GLU A 69 -7.00 7.80 -17.30
N ASN A 70 -6.66 6.82 -18.14
CA ASN A 70 -6.08 5.54 -17.71
C ASN A 70 -4.76 5.73 -16.95
N ILE A 71 -3.89 6.63 -17.40
CA ILE A 71 -2.66 7.00 -16.69
C ILE A 71 -2.98 7.56 -15.30
N LYS A 72 -3.97 8.45 -15.19
CA LYS A 72 -4.39 9.03 -13.90
C LYS A 72 -4.95 7.96 -12.96
N ILE A 73 -5.77 7.04 -13.47
CA ILE A 73 -6.35 5.94 -12.69
C ILE A 73 -5.23 5.03 -12.19
N SER A 74 -4.34 4.58 -13.07
CA SER A 74 -3.22 3.68 -12.71
C SER A 74 -2.26 4.33 -11.72
N LYS A 75 -1.93 5.64 -11.90
CA LYS A 75 -1.08 6.38 -10.96
C LYS A 75 -1.74 6.49 -9.59
N ARG A 76 -3.03 6.83 -9.53
CA ARG A 76 -3.76 6.91 -8.25
C ARG A 76 -3.85 5.57 -7.53
N ASP A 77 -4.01 4.47 -8.26
CA ASP A 77 -3.97 3.13 -7.66
C ASP A 77 -2.58 2.84 -7.08
N TRP A 78 -1.53 3.07 -7.84
CA TRP A 78 -0.16 2.86 -7.42
C TRP A 78 0.22 3.71 -6.20
N ASP A 79 -0.14 4.99 -6.20
CA ASP A 79 0.17 5.95 -5.13
C ASP A 79 -0.68 5.73 -3.86
N SER A 80 -1.64 4.83 -3.90
CA SER A 80 -2.40 4.40 -2.71
C SER A 80 -1.61 3.45 -1.79
N PHE A 81 -0.43 2.98 -2.20
CA PHE A 81 0.37 2.01 -1.46
C PHE A 81 1.75 2.56 -1.08
N GLU A 82 2.21 2.23 0.13
CA GLU A 82 3.45 2.75 0.74
C GLU A 82 4.75 2.42 -0.02
N THR A 83 4.70 1.58 -1.04
CA THR A 83 5.82 1.30 -1.95
C THR A 83 5.95 2.32 -3.08
N SER A 84 4.98 3.19 -3.27
CA SER A 84 5.09 4.32 -4.19
C SER A 84 5.93 5.45 -3.60
N TRP A 85 6.73 6.11 -4.45
CA TRP A 85 7.46 7.33 -4.10
C TRP A 85 6.53 8.53 -3.83
N ASP A 86 5.35 8.53 -4.48
CA ASP A 86 4.34 9.59 -4.36
C ASP A 86 3.24 9.25 -3.34
N PHE A 87 3.43 8.18 -2.55
CA PHE A 87 2.52 7.83 -1.45
C PHE A 87 2.44 8.95 -0.43
N GLN A 88 1.24 9.43 -0.16
CA GLN A 88 1.00 10.53 0.77
C GLN A 88 0.45 10.04 2.11
N ARG A 89 -0.65 9.28 2.08
CA ARG A 89 -1.37 8.83 3.26
C ARG A 89 -2.12 7.54 2.96
N HIS A 90 -2.26 6.67 3.96
CA HIS A 90 -3.01 5.43 3.78
C HIS A 90 -4.49 5.71 3.45
N PRO A 91 -5.10 5.01 2.45
CA PRO A 91 -6.46 5.29 2.00
C PRO A 91 -7.51 5.25 3.11
N LEU A 92 -7.39 4.34 4.07
CA LEU A 92 -8.35 4.25 5.18
C LEU A 92 -8.29 5.47 6.11
N LEU A 93 -7.19 6.25 6.12
CA LEU A 93 -7.09 7.50 6.85
C LEU A 93 -7.64 8.68 6.07
N GLN A 94 -7.51 8.71 4.76
CA GLN A 94 -7.98 9.83 3.93
C GLN A 94 -9.47 10.12 4.15
N HIS A 95 -10.21 9.10 4.55
CA HIS A 95 -11.64 9.16 4.80
C HIS A 95 -12.00 9.23 6.29
N ALA A 96 -11.01 9.17 7.19
CA ALA A 96 -11.22 9.22 8.63
C ALA A 96 -10.93 10.60 9.24
N VAL A 97 -10.01 11.36 8.64
CA VAL A 97 -9.60 12.69 9.14
C VAL A 97 -10.28 13.77 8.31
N PHE A 98 -11.58 13.97 8.55
CA PHE A 98 -12.25 15.16 8.04
C PHE A 98 -12.06 16.30 9.03
N THR A 99 -11.56 17.45 8.52
CA THR A 99 -11.72 18.68 9.28
C THR A 99 -13.22 19.00 9.42
N PRO A 100 -13.68 19.69 10.48
CA PRO A 100 -15.09 20.06 10.63
C PRO A 100 -15.69 20.75 9.40
N GLN A 101 -14.87 21.47 8.62
CA GLN A 101 -15.28 22.10 7.36
C GLN A 101 -15.48 21.11 6.21
N MET A 102 -14.70 20.02 6.17
CA MET A 102 -14.88 18.96 5.16
C MET A 102 -16.11 18.11 5.50
N VAL A 103 -16.34 17.80 6.78
CA VAL A 103 -17.55 17.12 7.25
C VAL A 103 -18.80 17.90 6.86
N ALA A 104 -18.85 19.22 7.13
CA ALA A 104 -20.00 20.06 6.79
C ALA A 104 -20.27 20.13 5.28
N LYS A 105 -19.22 20.07 4.43
CA LYS A 105 -19.35 20.09 2.97
C LYS A 105 -19.84 18.74 2.44
N GLU A 106 -19.47 17.64 3.05
CA GLU A 106 -19.87 16.30 2.61
C GLU A 106 -21.24 15.91 3.17
N GLU A 107 -21.59 16.29 4.39
CA GLU A 107 -22.94 16.18 4.93
C GLU A 107 -23.96 16.92 4.06
N ALA A 108 -23.60 18.12 3.57
CA ALA A 108 -24.44 18.89 2.63
C ALA A 108 -24.62 18.21 1.28
N ASN A 109 -23.70 17.30 0.88
CA ASN A 109 -23.75 16.53 -0.37
C ASN A 109 -24.34 15.13 -0.19
N GLY A 110 -24.78 14.74 1.02
CA GLY A 110 -25.38 13.43 1.32
C GLY A 110 -24.37 12.28 1.44
N TYR A 111 -23.10 12.58 1.67
CA TYR A 111 -22.08 11.57 1.89
C TYR A 111 -22.11 11.04 3.33
N LEU A 112 -21.84 9.73 3.48
CA LEU A 112 -21.88 9.00 4.74
C LEU A 112 -20.87 9.57 5.76
N THR A 113 -21.33 9.82 6.99
CA THR A 113 -20.45 10.11 8.13
C THR A 113 -19.58 8.86 8.40
N ILE A 114 -18.26 9.01 8.35
CA ILE A 114 -17.34 7.90 8.64
C ILE A 114 -17.18 7.78 10.14
N ASN A 115 -17.79 6.74 10.72
CA ASN A 115 -17.80 6.48 12.16
C ASN A 115 -16.77 5.40 12.58
N GLY A 116 -15.86 4.97 11.69
CA GLY A 116 -14.85 3.98 12.00
C GLY A 116 -14.20 3.35 10.78
N ILE A 117 -13.26 2.44 11.01
CA ILE A 117 -12.47 1.80 9.96
C ILE A 117 -13.32 0.98 8.98
N ALA A 118 -14.43 0.39 9.44
CA ALA A 118 -15.35 -0.36 8.58
C ALA A 118 -16.01 0.53 7.53
N ASP A 119 -16.36 1.77 7.89
CA ASP A 119 -16.93 2.75 6.98
C ASP A 119 -15.86 3.27 6.01
N ALA A 120 -14.67 3.56 6.51
CA ALA A 120 -13.52 3.93 5.69
C ALA A 120 -13.19 2.85 4.65
N TYR A 121 -13.24 1.58 5.06
CA TYR A 121 -13.01 0.45 4.15
C TYR A 121 -14.12 0.33 3.08
N ARG A 122 -15.39 0.47 3.43
CA ARG A 122 -16.49 0.43 2.45
C ARG A 122 -16.35 1.53 1.40
N HIS A 123 -15.99 2.73 1.82
CA HIS A 123 -15.73 3.82 0.88
C HIS A 123 -14.51 3.53 0.00
N TRP A 124 -13.42 3.02 0.58
CA TRP A 124 -12.24 2.59 -0.17
C TRP A 124 -12.58 1.49 -1.20
N GLU A 125 -13.37 0.51 -0.82
CA GLU A 125 -13.87 -0.55 -1.72
C GLU A 125 -14.66 0.04 -2.90
N GLN A 126 -15.54 1.02 -2.64
CA GLN A 126 -16.25 1.72 -3.70
C GLN A 126 -15.28 2.43 -4.65
N VAL A 127 -14.31 3.20 -4.14
CA VAL A 127 -13.31 3.89 -4.95
C VAL A 127 -12.50 2.92 -5.81
N CYS A 128 -12.08 1.79 -5.25
CA CYS A 128 -11.38 0.75 -6.01
C CYS A 128 -12.25 0.15 -7.11
N ASN A 129 -13.51 -0.13 -6.83
CA ASN A 129 -14.44 -0.68 -7.81
C ASN A 129 -14.72 0.33 -8.95
N GLU A 130 -14.89 1.60 -8.64
CA GLU A 130 -15.06 2.67 -9.65
C GLU A 130 -13.83 2.78 -10.55
N ARG A 131 -12.63 2.82 -9.98
CA ARG A 131 -11.35 2.82 -10.73
C ARG A 131 -11.23 1.60 -11.63
N PHE A 132 -11.51 0.43 -11.09
CA PHE A 132 -11.44 -0.84 -11.82
C PHE A 132 -12.39 -0.87 -13.01
N ASN A 133 -13.66 -0.54 -12.78
CA ASN A 133 -14.68 -0.54 -13.82
C ASN A 133 -14.40 0.52 -14.90
N GLN A 134 -13.93 1.71 -14.49
CA GLN A 134 -13.60 2.77 -15.43
C GLN A 134 -12.39 2.38 -16.30
N LEU A 135 -11.32 1.84 -15.71
CA LEU A 135 -10.16 1.38 -16.47
C LEU A 135 -10.54 0.30 -17.47
N LYS A 136 -11.31 -0.71 -17.00
CA LYS A 136 -11.80 -1.78 -17.86
C LYS A 136 -12.61 -1.26 -19.04
N ALA A 137 -13.58 -0.39 -18.78
CA ALA A 137 -14.40 0.21 -19.84
C ALA A 137 -13.56 1.02 -20.84
N ASN A 138 -12.57 1.75 -20.35
CA ASN A 138 -11.66 2.52 -21.18
C ASN A 138 -10.77 1.61 -22.05
N GLU A 139 -10.26 0.52 -21.50
CA GLU A 139 -9.45 -0.46 -22.26
C GLU A 139 -10.30 -1.19 -23.32
N GLU A 140 -11.52 -1.57 -22.99
CA GLU A 140 -12.47 -2.15 -23.96
C GLU A 140 -12.83 -1.17 -25.09
N GLU A 141 -12.97 0.10 -24.79
CA GLU A 141 -13.20 1.14 -25.79
C GLU A 141 -11.98 1.34 -26.69
N LEU A 142 -10.75 1.38 -26.13
CA LEU A 142 -9.53 1.44 -26.92
C LEU A 142 -9.41 0.20 -27.82
N ASN A 143 -9.69 -0.98 -27.31
CA ASN A 143 -9.71 -2.21 -28.12
C ASN A 143 -10.70 -2.11 -29.28
N ARG A 144 -11.90 -1.61 -29.05
CA ARG A 144 -12.94 -1.42 -30.09
C ARG A 144 -12.44 -0.48 -31.18
N ILE A 145 -11.83 0.67 -30.79
CA ILE A 145 -11.26 1.63 -31.74
C ILE A 145 -10.17 1.00 -32.60
N PHE A 146 -9.24 0.23 -32.01
CA PHE A 146 -8.18 -0.41 -32.77
C PHE A 146 -8.67 -1.57 -33.63
N ILE A 147 -9.61 -2.38 -33.16
CA ILE A 147 -10.25 -3.42 -33.97
C ILE A 147 -10.88 -2.82 -35.23
N ASP A 148 -11.57 -1.68 -35.08
CA ASP A 148 -12.18 -0.96 -36.21
C ASP A 148 -11.15 -0.38 -37.18
N ILE A 149 -10.06 0.23 -36.67
CA ILE A 149 -8.96 0.77 -37.49
C ILE A 149 -8.30 -0.32 -38.36
N TYR A 150 -8.16 -1.54 -37.80
CA TYR A 150 -7.50 -2.65 -38.48
C TYR A 150 -8.47 -3.59 -39.23
N GLY A 151 -9.78 -3.35 -39.12
CA GLY A 151 -10.80 -4.16 -39.79
C GLY A 151 -10.87 -5.61 -39.28
N LEU A 152 -10.69 -5.82 -37.98
CA LEU A 152 -10.58 -7.15 -37.35
C LEU A 152 -11.81 -7.52 -36.52
N GLN A 153 -12.98 -6.97 -36.84
CA GLN A 153 -14.22 -7.17 -36.07
C GLN A 153 -14.70 -8.64 -36.08
N ASP A 154 -14.37 -9.38 -37.13
CA ASP A 154 -14.73 -10.81 -37.24
C ASP A 154 -13.74 -11.74 -36.52
N GLU A 155 -12.57 -11.22 -36.10
CA GLU A 155 -11.46 -12.02 -35.53
C GLU A 155 -11.21 -11.72 -34.05
N LEU A 156 -11.47 -10.50 -33.60
CA LEU A 156 -11.15 -10.03 -32.24
C LEU A 156 -12.37 -9.45 -31.55
N THR A 157 -12.41 -9.60 -30.24
CA THR A 157 -13.40 -8.97 -29.35
C THR A 157 -12.75 -7.91 -28.48
N PRO A 158 -13.44 -6.82 -28.13
CA PRO A 158 -12.89 -5.75 -27.32
C PRO A 158 -12.85 -6.05 -25.81
N GLU A 159 -13.52 -7.11 -25.35
CA GLU A 159 -13.71 -7.44 -23.96
C GLU A 159 -12.37 -7.67 -23.25
N VAL A 160 -12.25 -7.13 -22.03
CA VAL A 160 -11.11 -7.30 -21.13
C VAL A 160 -11.53 -8.17 -19.95
N ALA A 161 -10.85 -9.27 -19.72
CA ALA A 161 -11.13 -10.11 -18.57
C ALA A 161 -10.69 -9.41 -17.26
N ASP A 162 -11.44 -9.60 -16.18
CA ASP A 162 -11.14 -8.95 -14.88
C ASP A 162 -9.72 -9.20 -14.38
N LYS A 163 -9.14 -10.37 -14.67
CA LYS A 163 -7.77 -10.73 -14.30
C LYS A 163 -6.68 -9.94 -15.04
N ASP A 164 -7.04 -9.34 -16.18
CA ASP A 164 -6.12 -8.60 -17.04
C ASP A 164 -6.14 -7.09 -16.76
N VAL A 165 -7.14 -6.61 -15.99
CA VAL A 165 -7.20 -5.23 -15.51
C VAL A 165 -6.13 -5.00 -14.44
N THR A 166 -5.27 -4.00 -14.65
CA THR A 166 -4.05 -3.82 -13.86
C THR A 166 -4.25 -3.09 -12.52
N VAL A 167 -5.31 -2.30 -12.36
CA VAL A 167 -5.65 -1.69 -11.08
C VAL A 167 -6.35 -2.68 -10.15
N ARG A 168 -6.19 -2.50 -8.84
CA ARG A 168 -6.60 -3.49 -7.86
C ARG A 168 -8.02 -3.21 -7.35
N LYS A 169 -8.82 -4.26 -7.23
CA LYS A 169 -9.99 -4.23 -6.36
C LYS A 169 -9.54 -4.22 -4.89
N ALA A 170 -10.36 -3.66 -4.01
CA ALA A 170 -10.12 -3.73 -2.58
C ALA A 170 -10.09 -5.20 -2.10
N ASP A 171 -9.23 -5.48 -1.13
CA ASP A 171 -9.14 -6.76 -0.44
C ASP A 171 -8.97 -6.49 1.05
N LEU A 172 -9.96 -6.91 1.84
CA LEU A 172 -10.03 -6.56 3.25
C LEU A 172 -8.77 -7.00 4.02
N GLY A 173 -8.33 -8.23 3.81
CA GLY A 173 -7.16 -8.75 4.53
C GLY A 173 -5.87 -8.03 4.17
N ARG A 174 -5.66 -7.79 2.88
CA ARG A 174 -4.51 -7.02 2.37
C ARG A 174 -4.52 -5.58 2.87
N ASP A 175 -5.64 -4.91 2.76
CA ASP A 175 -5.76 -3.48 3.01
C ASP A 175 -5.67 -3.17 4.52
N ILE A 176 -6.18 -4.06 5.37
CA ILE A 176 -5.97 -3.98 6.83
C ILE A 176 -4.51 -4.25 7.21
N ARG A 177 -3.83 -5.22 6.59
CA ARG A 177 -2.39 -5.43 6.81
C ARG A 177 -1.57 -4.22 6.37
N SER A 178 -1.95 -3.59 5.26
CA SER A 178 -1.34 -2.34 4.79
C SER A 178 -1.57 -1.18 5.78
N PHE A 179 -2.77 -1.07 6.36
CA PHE A 179 -3.08 -0.10 7.41
C PHE A 179 -2.23 -0.31 8.66
N ILE A 180 -2.04 -1.55 9.09
CA ILE A 180 -1.15 -1.88 10.23
C ILE A 180 0.30 -1.50 9.89
N SER A 181 0.77 -1.76 8.67
CA SER A 181 2.10 -1.36 8.22
C SER A 181 2.30 0.16 8.28
N TYR A 182 1.31 0.93 7.81
CA TYR A 182 1.33 2.39 7.92
C TYR A 182 1.35 2.87 9.38
N ALA A 183 0.55 2.25 10.26
CA ALA A 183 0.55 2.56 11.69
C ALA A 183 1.93 2.34 12.32
N VAL A 184 2.61 1.22 12.00
CA VAL A 184 4.00 0.97 12.42
C VAL A 184 4.94 2.05 11.87
N GLY A 185 4.71 2.50 10.65
CA GLY A 185 5.43 3.64 10.09
C GLY A 185 5.26 4.93 10.89
N CYS A 186 4.06 5.20 11.39
CA CYS A 186 3.80 6.33 12.29
C CYS A 186 4.46 6.14 13.65
N MET A 187 4.43 4.93 14.23
CA MET A 187 5.11 4.63 15.50
C MET A 187 6.60 4.91 15.43
N PHE A 188 7.25 4.62 14.30
CA PHE A 188 8.66 4.91 14.08
C PHE A 188 8.96 6.32 13.54
N GLY A 189 7.94 7.10 13.22
CA GLY A 189 8.10 8.42 12.63
C GLY A 189 8.50 8.42 11.15
N ARG A 190 8.41 7.27 10.45
CA ARG A 190 8.53 7.23 9.00
C ARG A 190 7.41 8.03 8.35
N TYR A 191 6.21 7.88 8.85
CA TYR A 191 5.02 8.64 8.52
C TYR A 191 4.54 9.45 9.73
N SER A 192 3.62 10.36 9.48
CA SER A 192 2.96 11.16 10.52
C SER A 192 1.48 11.35 10.18
N LEU A 193 0.66 11.59 11.20
CA LEU A 193 -0.72 12.02 11.01
C LEU A 193 -0.83 13.51 10.65
N ASP A 194 0.23 14.29 10.87
CA ASP A 194 0.26 15.75 10.73
C ASP A 194 0.84 16.23 9.40
N VAL A 195 1.61 15.37 8.70
CA VAL A 195 2.22 15.69 7.40
C VAL A 195 2.00 14.56 6.40
N ASP A 196 1.85 14.91 5.13
CA ASP A 196 1.68 13.94 4.05
C ASP A 196 3.04 13.38 3.57
N GLY A 197 3.04 12.15 3.11
CA GLY A 197 4.23 11.49 2.58
C GLY A 197 5.20 11.04 3.67
N LEU A 198 6.48 10.95 3.30
CA LEU A 198 7.55 10.57 4.22
C LEU A 198 7.87 11.72 5.19
N ALA A 199 7.60 11.51 6.48
CA ALA A 199 7.96 12.46 7.53
C ALA A 199 9.47 12.39 7.84
N TYR A 200 10.03 11.16 7.89
CA TYR A 200 11.46 10.92 8.13
C TYR A 200 11.97 9.67 7.40
N ALA A 201 13.05 9.84 6.65
CA ALA A 201 13.79 8.74 6.02
C ALA A 201 15.31 8.99 6.04
N GLY A 202 15.82 9.58 7.15
CA GLY A 202 17.19 10.02 7.35
C GLY A 202 17.31 11.54 7.33
N GLY A 203 18.47 12.07 7.72
CA GLY A 203 18.72 13.50 7.88
C GLY A 203 18.38 14.02 9.28
N GLU A 204 18.02 15.29 9.39
CA GLU A 204 17.68 15.91 10.67
C GLU A 204 16.27 15.51 11.13
N TRP A 205 16.16 15.16 12.42
CA TRP A 205 14.87 14.82 13.05
C TRP A 205 14.12 16.09 13.44
N ASP A 206 12.87 16.18 12.96
CA ASP A 206 11.99 17.29 13.26
C ASP A 206 10.78 16.80 14.07
N SER A 207 10.81 16.99 15.39
CA SER A 207 9.74 16.55 16.30
C SER A 207 8.43 17.30 16.12
N SER A 208 8.41 18.46 15.48
CA SER A 208 7.20 19.25 15.24
C SER A 208 6.22 18.56 14.29
N LYS A 209 6.70 17.58 13.52
CA LYS A 209 5.90 16.77 12.60
C LYS A 209 5.01 15.70 13.25
N TYR A 210 5.10 15.50 14.58
CA TYR A 210 4.48 14.38 15.30
C TYR A 210 3.63 14.85 16.47
N ALA A 211 2.80 15.88 16.26
CA ALA A 211 1.97 16.47 17.31
C ALA A 211 0.77 15.60 17.67
N SER A 212 0.08 15.04 16.66
CA SER A 212 -1.14 14.24 16.87
C SER A 212 -0.85 12.82 17.35
N PHE A 213 0.26 12.24 16.90
CA PHE A 213 0.73 10.92 17.32
C PHE A 213 2.26 10.93 17.40
N ALA A 214 2.77 10.85 18.63
CA ALA A 214 4.21 10.92 18.85
C ALA A 214 4.92 9.66 18.33
N ALA A 215 6.02 9.86 17.62
CA ALA A 215 6.90 8.75 17.26
C ALA A 215 7.61 8.20 18.51
N ASP A 216 7.90 6.90 18.51
CA ASP A 216 8.65 6.23 19.56
C ASP A 216 9.99 6.95 19.84
N LYS A 217 10.35 7.06 21.12
CA LYS A 217 11.47 7.91 21.54
C LYS A 217 12.83 7.34 21.17
N ASP A 218 12.99 6.05 21.32
CA ASP A 218 14.28 5.40 21.22
C ASP A 218 14.45 4.49 20.01
N ASN A 219 13.40 4.39 19.18
CA ASN A 219 13.39 3.56 17.99
C ASN A 219 13.44 2.05 18.26
N ILE A 220 13.01 1.61 19.44
CA ILE A 220 12.96 0.19 19.81
C ILE A 220 11.55 -0.14 20.27
N ILE A 221 10.76 -0.81 19.43
CA ILE A 221 9.39 -1.19 19.76
C ILE A 221 9.35 -2.69 20.04
N PRO A 222 9.10 -3.10 21.30
CA PRO A 222 9.04 -4.50 21.68
C PRO A 222 7.77 -5.19 21.16
N ILE A 223 7.92 -6.47 20.80
CA ILE A 223 6.83 -7.38 20.42
C ILE A 223 6.89 -8.56 21.36
N CYS A 224 6.10 -8.53 22.42
CA CYS A 224 6.07 -9.55 23.46
C CYS A 224 4.74 -10.29 23.48
N ASP A 225 4.68 -11.40 24.19
CA ASP A 225 3.48 -12.21 24.38
C ASP A 225 2.43 -11.52 25.28
N ASP A 226 2.85 -10.49 26.04
CA ASP A 226 1.97 -9.63 26.85
C ASP A 226 2.49 -8.18 26.87
N GLU A 227 1.73 -7.25 27.46
CA GLU A 227 2.11 -5.84 27.61
C GLU A 227 3.10 -5.66 28.79
N TYR A 228 4.37 -5.94 28.55
CA TYR A 228 5.42 -5.75 29.57
C TYR A 228 6.02 -4.34 29.56
N PHE A 229 5.88 -3.59 28.47
CA PHE A 229 6.48 -2.29 28.26
C PHE A 229 5.42 -1.25 27.88
N GLU A 230 5.66 0.01 28.22
CA GLU A 230 4.76 1.13 27.88
C GLU A 230 4.68 1.35 26.35
N ASP A 231 5.74 1.02 25.63
CA ASP A 231 5.89 1.10 24.19
C ASP A 231 5.67 -0.24 23.46
N ASP A 232 4.95 -1.19 24.11
CA ASP A 232 4.52 -2.42 23.47
C ASP A 232 3.76 -2.13 22.17
N ILE A 233 4.10 -2.86 21.09
CA ILE A 233 3.57 -2.61 19.75
C ILE A 233 2.05 -2.64 19.68
N VAL A 234 1.38 -3.50 20.46
CA VAL A 234 -0.09 -3.58 20.49
C VAL A 234 -0.68 -2.38 21.23
N GLY A 235 -0.06 -1.96 22.33
CA GLY A 235 -0.42 -0.75 23.05
C GLY A 235 -0.35 0.49 22.17
N LEU A 236 0.77 0.65 21.45
CA LEU A 236 0.95 1.74 20.48
C LEU A 236 -0.05 1.67 19.32
N PHE A 237 -0.35 0.46 18.82
CA PHE A 237 -1.34 0.28 17.76
C PHE A 237 -2.76 0.65 18.21
N VAL A 238 -3.14 0.28 19.42
CA VAL A 238 -4.43 0.65 20.01
C VAL A 238 -4.54 2.17 20.15
N GLU A 239 -3.48 2.83 20.61
CA GLU A 239 -3.45 4.30 20.72
C GLU A 239 -3.51 4.97 19.35
N PHE A 240 -2.83 4.42 18.33
CA PHE A 240 -2.93 4.88 16.95
C PHE A 240 -4.37 4.80 16.43
N VAL A 241 -5.03 3.65 16.57
CA VAL A 241 -6.43 3.48 16.14
C VAL A 241 -7.37 4.44 16.87
N LYS A 242 -7.15 4.63 18.15
CA LYS A 242 -7.92 5.58 18.98
C LYS A 242 -7.70 7.03 18.54
N THR A 243 -6.46 7.40 18.22
CA THR A 243 -6.13 8.75 17.72
C THR A 243 -6.79 9.03 16.37
N VAL A 244 -6.83 8.04 15.47
CA VAL A 244 -7.40 8.20 14.11
C VAL A 244 -8.92 8.21 14.13
N TYR A 245 -9.56 7.30 14.87
CA TYR A 245 -11.02 7.07 14.79
C TYR A 245 -11.81 7.47 16.04
N GLY A 246 -11.12 7.91 17.08
CA GLY A 246 -11.74 8.29 18.36
C GLY A 246 -11.91 7.11 19.32
N ALA A 247 -12.05 7.46 20.62
CA ALA A 247 -12.19 6.49 21.68
C ALA A 247 -13.55 5.75 21.64
N ASP A 248 -14.60 6.42 21.22
CA ASP A 248 -15.99 5.88 21.26
C ASP A 248 -16.20 4.72 20.29
N THR A 249 -15.36 4.59 19.26
CA THR A 249 -15.45 3.53 18.25
C THR A 249 -14.34 2.48 18.39
N LEU A 250 -13.43 2.63 19.35
CA LEU A 250 -12.20 1.84 19.46
C LEU A 250 -12.46 0.33 19.44
N ASP A 251 -13.34 -0.17 20.30
CA ASP A 251 -13.62 -1.61 20.40
C ASP A 251 -14.17 -2.20 19.12
N LYS A 252 -15.03 -1.43 18.40
CA LYS A 252 -15.58 -1.83 17.10
C LYS A 252 -14.48 -1.87 16.03
N ASN A 253 -13.58 -0.89 16.06
CA ASN A 253 -12.46 -0.82 15.11
C ASN A 253 -11.45 -1.95 15.34
N LEU A 254 -11.07 -2.22 16.59
CA LEU A 254 -10.19 -3.33 16.91
C LEU A 254 -10.80 -4.69 16.54
N LYS A 255 -12.12 -4.85 16.78
CA LYS A 255 -12.83 -6.07 16.36
C LYS A 255 -12.80 -6.23 14.84
N PHE A 256 -13.10 -5.18 14.07
CA PHE A 256 -13.07 -5.23 12.61
C PHE A 256 -11.69 -5.59 12.07
N ILE A 257 -10.63 -5.01 12.65
CA ILE A 257 -9.23 -5.33 12.30
C ILE A 257 -8.91 -6.80 12.60
N ALA A 258 -9.28 -7.29 13.79
CA ALA A 258 -9.05 -8.67 14.17
C ALA A 258 -9.81 -9.67 13.28
N ASP A 259 -11.06 -9.38 12.95
CA ASP A 259 -11.86 -10.20 12.03
C ASP A 259 -11.21 -10.25 10.62
N ALA A 260 -10.70 -9.11 10.13
CA ALA A 260 -9.99 -9.03 8.84
C ALA A 260 -8.66 -9.77 8.83
N LEU A 261 -7.98 -9.90 9.96
CA LEU A 261 -6.79 -10.75 10.11
C LEU A 261 -7.12 -12.24 10.16
N GLY A 262 -8.41 -12.62 10.26
CA GLY A 262 -8.88 -14.01 10.28
C GLY A 262 -8.71 -14.72 11.61
N GLY A 263 -8.38 -14.00 12.68
CA GLY A 263 -8.17 -14.58 14.01
C GLY A 263 -9.46 -14.82 14.78
N LYS A 264 -9.39 -15.70 15.76
CA LYS A 264 -10.47 -16.00 16.71
C LYS A 264 -10.01 -15.65 18.12
N GLY A 265 -10.86 -14.99 18.90
CA GLY A 265 -10.56 -14.59 20.29
C GLY A 265 -10.73 -13.10 20.52
N GLN A 266 -10.09 -12.60 21.56
CA GLN A 266 -10.14 -11.16 21.85
C GLN A 266 -9.38 -10.37 20.77
N PRO A 267 -9.89 -9.22 20.34
CA PRO A 267 -9.27 -8.44 19.27
C PRO A 267 -7.79 -8.13 19.50
N LYS A 268 -7.41 -7.75 20.71
CA LYS A 268 -6.02 -7.44 21.06
C LYS A 268 -5.11 -8.68 20.94
N ASP A 269 -5.61 -9.86 21.33
CA ASP A 269 -4.83 -11.11 21.24
C ASP A 269 -4.59 -11.51 19.79
N VAL A 270 -5.59 -11.34 18.92
CA VAL A 270 -5.47 -11.59 17.48
C VAL A 270 -4.44 -10.64 16.85
N ILE A 271 -4.49 -9.36 17.19
CA ILE A 271 -3.54 -8.35 16.70
C ILE A 271 -2.13 -8.66 17.22
N ARG A 272 -1.98 -9.06 18.49
CA ARG A 272 -0.70 -9.48 19.07
C ARG A 272 -0.13 -10.68 18.34
N ASN A 273 -0.95 -11.69 18.09
CA ASN A 273 -0.53 -12.88 17.34
C ASN A 273 -0.05 -12.52 15.93
N TYR A 274 -0.72 -11.60 15.25
CA TYR A 274 -0.29 -11.11 13.95
C TYR A 274 1.09 -10.45 14.02
N PHE A 275 1.33 -9.56 14.98
CA PHE A 275 2.65 -8.93 15.16
C PHE A 275 3.75 -9.95 15.49
N LEU A 276 3.46 -10.94 16.36
CA LEU A 276 4.42 -11.96 16.75
C LEU A 276 4.81 -12.89 15.61
N ASN A 277 3.88 -13.25 14.71
CA ASN A 277 4.08 -14.38 13.82
C ASN A 277 4.03 -14.04 12.32
N GLU A 278 3.35 -12.95 11.92
CA GLU A 278 3.07 -12.67 10.51
C GLU A 278 3.61 -11.34 10.01
N PHE A 279 3.50 -10.27 10.79
CA PHE A 279 3.80 -8.89 10.39
C PHE A 279 5.15 -8.75 9.70
N TYR A 280 6.22 -9.27 10.30
CA TYR A 280 7.56 -9.13 9.72
C TYR A 280 7.72 -9.87 8.40
N SER A 281 7.08 -11.03 8.26
CA SER A 281 7.05 -11.77 6.99
C SER A 281 6.33 -10.99 5.89
N ASP A 282 5.21 -10.34 6.24
CA ASP A 282 4.45 -9.52 5.29
C ASP A 282 5.23 -8.26 4.92
N HIS A 283 5.88 -7.62 5.89
CA HIS A 283 6.79 -6.49 5.65
C HIS A 283 7.91 -6.87 4.66
N CYS A 284 8.58 -8.00 4.86
CA CYS A 284 9.60 -8.49 3.95
C CYS A 284 9.08 -8.78 2.54
N LYS A 285 7.83 -9.24 2.39
CA LYS A 285 7.20 -9.47 1.08
C LYS A 285 6.91 -8.15 0.36
N ILE A 286 6.30 -7.19 1.06
CA ILE A 286 5.97 -5.86 0.53
C ILE A 286 7.23 -5.17 0.02
N TYR A 287 8.32 -5.20 0.79
CA TYR A 287 9.59 -4.58 0.44
C TYR A 287 10.56 -5.51 -0.32
N GLN A 288 10.04 -6.58 -0.95
CA GLN A 288 10.80 -7.47 -1.85
C GLN A 288 12.10 -7.98 -1.22
N LYS A 289 12.05 -8.41 0.05
CA LYS A 289 13.18 -8.86 0.87
C LYS A 289 14.22 -7.77 1.18
N ARG A 290 13.83 -6.51 1.10
CA ARG A 290 14.65 -5.34 1.51
C ARG A 290 13.93 -4.58 2.62
N PRO A 291 13.75 -5.19 3.82
CA PRO A 291 12.97 -4.58 4.89
C PRO A 291 13.59 -3.28 5.38
N ILE A 292 12.73 -2.32 5.68
CA ILE A 292 13.12 -1.03 6.28
C ILE A 292 13.02 -1.06 7.81
N TYR A 293 12.24 -1.98 8.36
CA TYR A 293 12.27 -2.32 9.78
C TYR A 293 13.11 -3.57 9.97
N TRP A 294 13.94 -3.60 11.00
CA TRP A 294 14.75 -4.75 11.33
C TRP A 294 14.19 -5.42 12.58
N LEU A 295 14.09 -6.74 12.54
CA LEU A 295 13.60 -7.54 13.64
C LEU A 295 14.78 -8.13 14.42
N PHE A 296 14.82 -7.82 15.70
CA PHE A 296 15.64 -8.53 16.69
C PHE A 296 14.77 -9.62 17.33
N ASP A 297 15.24 -10.85 17.33
CA ASP A 297 14.47 -12.03 17.77
C ASP A 297 15.36 -12.95 18.63
N SER A 298 14.88 -13.31 19.79
CA SER A 298 15.55 -14.24 20.72
C SER A 298 15.43 -15.71 20.31
N GLY A 299 14.79 -16.00 19.19
CA GLY A 299 14.66 -17.35 18.62
C GLY A 299 13.27 -17.98 18.76
N LYS A 300 13.20 -19.29 18.52
CA LYS A 300 11.96 -20.03 18.23
C LYS A 300 10.85 -19.97 19.28
N LYS A 301 11.13 -19.53 20.51
CA LYS A 301 10.15 -19.52 21.60
C LYS A 301 9.49 -18.15 21.83
N ASN A 302 9.71 -17.19 20.92
CA ASN A 302 9.14 -15.84 21.02
C ASN A 302 9.39 -15.16 22.39
N GLY A 303 10.49 -15.49 23.05
CA GLY A 303 10.78 -14.97 24.37
C GLY A 303 11.00 -13.46 24.39
N PHE A 304 11.57 -12.91 23.31
CA PHE A 304 11.69 -11.48 23.10
C PHE A 304 11.80 -11.19 21.60
N LYS A 305 11.08 -10.20 21.13
CA LYS A 305 11.24 -9.59 19.81
C LYS A 305 11.17 -8.08 19.94
N ALA A 306 11.88 -7.38 19.07
CA ALA A 306 11.76 -5.94 18.92
C ALA A 306 11.97 -5.54 17.46
N LEU A 307 11.23 -4.54 17.00
CA LEU A 307 11.46 -3.86 15.73
C LEU A 307 12.26 -2.58 15.96
N ILE A 308 13.07 -2.23 14.98
CA ILE A 308 13.68 -0.91 14.85
C ILE A 308 13.47 -0.39 13.42
N TYR A 309 13.44 0.92 13.25
CA TYR A 309 13.48 1.56 11.94
C TYR A 309 14.92 1.86 11.55
N MET A 310 15.38 1.30 10.43
CA MET A 310 16.80 1.35 10.03
C MET A 310 17.36 2.76 9.89
N HIS A 311 16.54 3.73 9.46
CA HIS A 311 16.98 5.13 9.31
C HIS A 311 17.17 5.88 10.63
N ARG A 312 16.73 5.30 11.75
CA ARG A 312 16.92 5.82 13.11
C ARG A 312 17.89 4.98 13.93
N TYR A 313 18.58 4.00 13.32
CA TYR A 313 19.58 3.18 13.99
C TYR A 313 20.71 4.04 14.56
N GLN A 314 21.09 3.79 15.81
CA GLN A 314 22.19 4.43 16.52
C GLN A 314 23.23 3.40 16.96
N PRO A 315 24.49 3.77 17.17
CA PRO A 315 25.54 2.83 17.58
C PRO A 315 25.26 2.07 18.89
N ASP A 316 24.46 2.66 19.78
CA ASP A 316 24.06 2.07 21.07
C ASP A 316 22.77 1.28 21.02
N THR A 317 22.02 1.26 19.88
CA THR A 317 20.72 0.60 19.76
C THR A 317 20.73 -0.84 20.26
N ILE A 318 21.72 -1.65 19.89
CA ILE A 318 21.81 -3.05 20.33
C ILE A 318 22.07 -3.15 21.84
N ALA A 319 22.90 -2.27 22.39
CA ALA A 319 23.15 -2.22 23.82
C ALA A 319 21.86 -1.89 24.59
N ARG A 320 21.10 -0.92 24.11
CA ARG A 320 19.80 -0.52 24.69
C ARG A 320 18.77 -1.64 24.61
N ILE A 321 18.63 -2.33 23.47
CA ILE A 321 17.77 -3.52 23.37
C ILE A 321 18.09 -4.51 24.48
N ARG A 322 19.38 -4.76 24.74
CA ARG A 322 19.81 -5.69 25.79
C ARG A 322 19.49 -5.16 27.19
N THR A 323 19.88 -3.92 27.51
CA THR A 323 19.81 -3.39 28.89
C THR A 323 18.41 -2.97 29.28
N ASP A 324 17.73 -2.24 28.40
CA ASP A 324 16.49 -1.55 28.74
C ASP A 324 15.26 -2.48 28.52
N TYR A 325 15.39 -3.48 27.62
CA TYR A 325 14.29 -4.38 27.27
C TYR A 325 14.53 -5.85 27.69
N VAL A 326 15.60 -6.50 27.19
CA VAL A 326 15.81 -7.94 27.45
C VAL A 326 16.05 -8.21 28.94
N HIS A 327 16.86 -7.43 29.62
CA HIS A 327 17.11 -7.61 31.05
C HIS A 327 15.86 -7.33 31.88
N GLU A 328 15.08 -6.32 31.54
CA GLU A 328 13.79 -6.00 32.19
C GLU A 328 12.81 -7.15 32.05
N GLN A 329 12.64 -7.67 30.83
CA GLN A 329 11.74 -8.82 30.60
C GLN A 329 12.21 -10.08 31.30
N GLN A 330 13.52 -10.34 31.34
CA GLN A 330 14.06 -11.48 32.12
C GLN A 330 13.80 -11.33 33.62
N ALA A 331 13.86 -10.10 34.16
CA ALA A 331 13.52 -9.85 35.54
C ALA A 331 12.06 -10.15 35.82
N ARG A 332 11.14 -9.70 34.97
CA ARG A 332 9.70 -9.97 35.07
C ARG A 332 9.38 -11.46 34.99
N TYR A 333 9.99 -12.21 34.08
CA TYR A 333 9.82 -13.66 33.99
C TYR A 333 10.36 -14.39 35.23
N ARG A 334 11.47 -13.94 35.83
CA ARG A 334 11.98 -14.54 37.08
C ARG A 334 10.99 -14.34 38.22
N THR A 335 10.37 -13.19 38.33
CA THR A 335 9.33 -12.92 39.34
C THR A 335 8.11 -13.82 39.11
N ALA A 336 7.60 -13.89 37.88
CA ALA A 336 6.44 -14.71 37.54
C ALA A 336 6.66 -16.24 37.71
N ILE A 337 7.90 -16.71 37.68
CA ILE A 337 8.23 -18.10 37.93
C ILE A 337 8.35 -18.41 39.44
N ALA A 338 8.68 -17.36 40.22
CA ALA A 338 8.87 -17.52 41.67
C ALA A 338 7.55 -17.47 42.46
N ASP A 339 6.51 -16.87 41.88
CA ASP A 339 5.14 -16.83 42.39
C ASP A 339 4.37 -18.12 41.98
#